data_bb81ea09308f77f04ded5aabebc972e7
#
_entry.id   bb81ea09308f77f04ded5aabebc972e7
#
_cell.length_a   1.000
_cell.length_b   1.000
_cell.length_c   1.000
_cell.angle_alpha   90.00
_cell.angle_beta   90.00
_cell.angle_gamma   90.00
#
_symmetry.space_group_name_H-M   'P 1'
#
loop_
_entity.id
_entity.type
_entity.pdbx_description
1 polymer ?
#
loop_
_entity_poly.entity_id
_entity_poly.type
_entity_poly.pdbx_seq_one_letter_code
_entity_poly.pdbx_strand_id
1 'polypeptide(L)'
;MSAGPASDEVAVVIPARNEADRIQATVTAALGLPAAAVVIVVDDGSADGTAAAARSAGAVVTRHARNRGKGAAMETGAEAVRLLDQRERRDRPRHLLFLDADLGPTAAMAGPLTEPVLAGRADMTIAVFATTVKLGGHGLVVGLSGAGIRRATGWQPAQPLNGQRCLTRAAFEAARPLARGWGVETALSIDLLRKGLRVTEVKVELAHRATGTGMRAQLHRAHQLTDVARALATRL
;
A
#
# COMPACT_ATOMS: atom_id res chain seq x y z
N MET A 1 -6.62 -4.20 -28.36
CA MET A 1 -5.51 -3.22 -28.22
C MET A 1 -4.40 -3.92 -27.44
N SER A 2 -3.26 -4.21 -28.08
CA SER A 2 -2.11 -4.82 -27.41
C SER A 2 -1.59 -3.84 -26.38
N ALA A 3 -1.56 -4.25 -25.11
CA ALA A 3 -0.87 -3.48 -24.08
C ALA A 3 0.61 -3.38 -24.51
N GLY A 4 1.11 -2.16 -24.65
CA GLY A 4 2.54 -1.93 -24.90
C GLY A 4 3.39 -2.58 -23.81
N PRO A 5 4.67 -2.83 -24.05
CA PRO A 5 5.52 -3.49 -23.09
C PRO A 5 5.52 -2.76 -21.75
N ALA A 6 5.35 -3.52 -20.65
CA ALA A 6 5.26 -2.99 -19.29
C ALA A 6 6.56 -2.27 -18.86
N SER A 7 6.47 -1.38 -17.86
CA SER A 7 7.65 -0.78 -17.22
C SER A 7 8.46 -1.85 -16.49
N ASP A 8 9.77 -1.75 -16.53
CA ASP A 8 10.67 -2.64 -15.79
C ASP A 8 11.00 -2.10 -14.39
N GLU A 9 10.34 -1.01 -13.98
CA GLU A 9 10.62 -0.30 -12.73
C GLU A 9 9.36 0.04 -11.94
N VAL A 10 9.52 0.12 -10.64
CA VAL A 10 8.49 0.58 -9.71
C VAL A 10 8.90 1.90 -9.04
N ALA A 11 7.92 2.72 -8.72
CA ALA A 11 8.04 3.77 -7.72
C ALA A 11 7.48 3.26 -6.39
N VAL A 12 8.28 3.33 -5.33
CA VAL A 12 7.83 2.98 -3.98
C VAL A 12 7.11 4.18 -3.39
N VAL A 13 5.88 3.99 -2.94
CA VAL A 13 5.06 5.01 -2.29
C VAL A 13 4.81 4.60 -0.84
N ILE A 14 5.21 5.43 0.10
CA ILE A 14 5.13 5.19 1.54
C ILE A 14 4.24 6.25 2.19
N PRO A 15 2.95 5.98 2.42
CA PRO A 15 2.11 6.80 3.28
C PRO A 15 2.65 6.75 4.72
N ALA A 16 2.95 7.90 5.32
CA ALA A 16 3.56 7.97 6.64
C ALA A 16 2.84 8.99 7.54
N ARG A 17 2.68 8.65 8.82
CA ARG A 17 2.17 9.58 9.84
C ARG A 17 2.70 9.25 11.22
N ASN A 18 3.52 10.16 11.77
CA ASN A 18 4.17 10.02 13.08
C ASN A 18 5.02 8.74 13.18
N GLU A 19 5.93 8.58 12.20
CA GLU A 19 6.85 7.42 12.07
C GLU A 19 8.32 7.87 12.02
N ALA A 20 8.66 8.97 12.69
CA ALA A 20 10.01 9.55 12.66
C ALA A 20 11.11 8.58 13.10
N ASP A 21 10.79 7.65 14.00
CA ASP A 21 11.69 6.63 14.55
C ASP A 21 11.99 5.48 13.58
N ARG A 22 11.17 5.26 12.53
CA ARG A 22 11.27 4.11 11.62
C ARG A 22 11.41 4.46 10.16
N ILE A 23 10.86 5.60 9.75
CA ILE A 23 10.75 5.97 8.35
C ILE A 23 12.12 6.00 7.65
N GLN A 24 13.18 6.42 8.33
CA GLN A 24 14.53 6.46 7.76
C GLN A 24 14.98 5.06 7.34
N ALA A 25 14.88 4.07 8.23
CA ALA A 25 15.28 2.70 7.93
C ALA A 25 14.40 2.08 6.82
N THR A 26 13.09 2.37 6.84
CA THR A 26 12.16 1.91 5.79
C THR A 26 12.53 2.48 4.42
N VAL A 27 12.81 3.79 4.33
CA VAL A 27 13.22 4.44 3.08
C VAL A 27 14.54 3.89 2.57
N THR A 28 15.55 3.79 3.45
CA THR A 28 16.87 3.24 3.08
C THR A 28 16.75 1.82 2.52
N ALA A 29 15.96 0.97 3.18
CA ALA A 29 15.72 -0.40 2.73
C ALA A 29 14.95 -0.44 1.40
N ALA A 30 13.96 0.42 1.23
CA ALA A 30 13.16 0.51 -0.01
C ALA A 30 13.99 1.01 -1.21
N LEU A 31 14.91 1.95 -0.99
CA LEU A 31 15.87 2.42 -2.03
C LEU A 31 16.82 1.32 -2.49
N GLY A 32 17.09 0.31 -1.65
CA GLY A 32 17.91 -0.85 -1.98
C GLY A 32 17.19 -1.93 -2.81
N LEU A 33 15.89 -1.80 -3.07
CA LEU A 33 15.15 -2.76 -3.90
C LEU A 33 15.60 -2.66 -5.37
N PRO A 34 15.97 -3.76 -6.04
CA PRO A 34 16.52 -3.71 -7.42
C PRO A 34 15.58 -3.04 -8.44
N ALA A 35 14.26 -3.20 -8.25
CA ALA A 35 13.25 -2.62 -9.15
C ALA A 35 12.85 -1.19 -8.78
N ALA A 36 13.27 -0.65 -7.63
CA ALA A 36 12.85 0.66 -7.15
C ALA A 36 13.63 1.78 -7.85
N ALA A 37 12.97 2.55 -8.71
CA ALA A 37 13.57 3.70 -9.37
C ALA A 37 13.51 4.97 -8.49
N VAL A 38 12.54 5.07 -7.60
CA VAL A 38 12.35 6.21 -6.70
C VAL A 38 11.51 5.79 -5.49
N VAL A 39 11.78 6.42 -4.34
CA VAL A 39 10.95 6.31 -3.13
C VAL A 39 10.29 7.64 -2.85
N ILE A 40 8.96 7.63 -2.77
CA ILE A 40 8.13 8.79 -2.43
C ILE A 40 7.48 8.55 -1.08
N VAL A 41 7.75 9.44 -0.14
CA VAL A 41 7.06 9.46 1.16
C VAL A 41 5.98 10.54 1.14
N VAL A 42 4.76 10.16 1.47
CA VAL A 42 3.67 11.11 1.69
C VAL A 42 3.43 11.25 3.19
N ASP A 43 3.94 12.34 3.76
CA ASP A 43 3.69 12.71 5.16
C ASP A 43 2.26 13.22 5.33
N ASP A 44 1.40 12.41 5.90
CA ASP A 44 -0.04 12.70 6.06
C ASP A 44 -0.30 13.54 7.33
N GLY A 45 0.38 14.69 7.41
CA GLY A 45 0.21 15.66 8.48
C GLY A 45 0.79 15.20 9.81
N SER A 46 2.02 14.71 9.82
CA SER A 46 2.73 14.33 11.05
C SER A 46 3.03 15.56 11.94
N ALA A 47 3.02 15.32 13.24
CA ALA A 47 3.41 16.30 14.26
C ALA A 47 4.87 16.14 14.70
N ASP A 48 5.56 15.11 14.24
CA ASP A 48 6.95 14.76 14.57
C ASP A 48 7.91 15.01 13.39
N GLY A 49 9.14 14.51 13.50
CA GLY A 49 10.20 14.63 12.50
C GLY A 49 10.07 13.73 11.26
N THR A 50 8.94 13.06 11.02
CA THR A 50 8.75 12.07 9.93
C THR A 50 9.23 12.58 8.57
N ALA A 51 8.77 13.78 8.15
CA ALA A 51 9.13 14.33 6.85
C ALA A 51 10.63 14.65 6.73
N ALA A 52 11.25 15.13 7.79
CA ALA A 52 12.69 15.44 7.82
C ALA A 52 13.52 14.14 7.72
N ALA A 53 13.19 13.14 8.53
CA ALA A 53 13.86 11.85 8.53
C ALA A 53 13.75 11.13 7.16
N ALA A 54 12.58 11.20 6.51
CA ALA A 54 12.37 10.64 5.18
C ALA A 54 13.24 11.33 4.12
N ARG A 55 13.34 12.68 4.14
CA ARG A 55 14.22 13.41 3.21
C ARG A 55 15.68 13.07 3.44
N SER A 56 16.12 13.02 4.70
CA SER A 56 17.50 12.67 5.05
C SER A 56 17.88 11.26 4.60
N ALA A 57 16.91 10.36 4.48
CA ALA A 57 17.11 9.01 3.95
C ALA A 57 17.12 8.94 2.40
N GLY A 58 16.85 10.05 1.69
CA GLY A 58 16.88 10.12 0.23
C GLY A 58 15.52 10.01 -0.46
N ALA A 59 14.40 10.03 0.28
CA ALA A 59 13.07 10.01 -0.33
C ALA A 59 12.67 11.39 -0.88
N VAL A 60 11.90 11.37 -1.97
CA VAL A 60 11.09 12.52 -2.38
C VAL A 60 9.90 12.62 -1.42
N VAL A 61 9.71 13.78 -0.79
CA VAL A 61 8.69 13.95 0.24
C VAL A 61 7.64 14.96 -0.17
N THR A 62 6.37 14.51 -0.17
CA THR A 62 5.18 15.38 -0.24
C THR A 62 4.50 15.38 1.12
N ARG A 63 3.96 16.53 1.53
CA ARG A 63 3.32 16.68 2.84
C ARG A 63 1.91 17.24 2.73
N HIS A 64 0.97 16.63 3.44
CA HIS A 64 -0.36 17.18 3.65
C HIS A 64 -0.34 18.17 4.83
N ALA A 65 -1.09 19.26 4.73
CA ALA A 65 -1.24 20.23 5.84
C ALA A 65 -1.92 19.61 7.08
N ARG A 66 -2.72 18.55 6.88
CA ARG A 66 -3.43 17.79 7.93
C ARG A 66 -3.62 16.36 7.49
N ASN A 67 -3.95 15.47 8.43
CA ASN A 67 -4.30 14.08 8.12
C ASN A 67 -5.50 14.01 7.15
N ARG A 68 -5.30 13.30 6.05
CA ARG A 68 -6.32 13.03 5.01
C ARG A 68 -6.63 11.53 4.88
N GLY A 69 -5.87 10.69 5.57
CA GLY A 69 -6.00 9.24 5.58
C GLY A 69 -5.20 8.52 4.50
N LYS A 70 -5.00 7.21 4.69
CA LYS A 70 -4.11 6.36 3.88
C LYS A 70 -4.45 6.42 2.39
N GLY A 71 -5.72 6.25 2.01
CA GLY A 71 -6.13 6.31 0.61
C GLY A 71 -5.73 7.61 -0.07
N ALA A 72 -5.96 8.76 0.58
CA ALA A 72 -5.57 10.08 0.04
C ALA A 72 -4.04 10.23 -0.06
N ALA A 73 -3.28 9.66 0.88
CA ALA A 73 -1.83 9.67 0.81
C ALA A 73 -1.32 8.77 -0.33
N MET A 74 -1.94 7.60 -0.56
CA MET A 74 -1.63 6.75 -1.71
C MET A 74 -1.89 7.47 -3.04
N GLU A 75 -3.03 8.16 -3.18
CA GLU A 75 -3.34 8.96 -4.38
C GLU A 75 -2.34 10.11 -4.60
N THR A 76 -1.99 10.82 -3.53
CA THR A 76 -1.00 11.90 -3.60
C THR A 76 0.37 11.38 -4.02
N GLY A 77 0.79 10.24 -3.49
CA GLY A 77 2.05 9.60 -3.87
C GLY A 77 2.06 9.14 -5.34
N ALA A 78 0.98 8.50 -5.78
CA ALA A 78 0.84 8.09 -7.18
C ALA A 78 0.83 9.28 -8.15
N GLU A 79 0.22 10.40 -7.75
CA GLU A 79 0.25 11.65 -8.52
C GLU A 79 1.65 12.25 -8.58
N ALA A 80 2.40 12.23 -7.47
CA ALA A 80 3.80 12.65 -7.47
C ALA A 80 4.66 11.80 -8.41
N VAL A 81 4.44 10.47 -8.45
CA VAL A 81 5.09 9.58 -9.42
C VAL A 81 4.72 9.98 -10.86
N ARG A 82 3.44 10.24 -11.13
CA ARG A 82 2.97 10.64 -12.46
C ARG A 82 3.66 11.92 -12.95
N LEU A 83 3.80 12.90 -12.07
CA LEU A 83 4.48 14.17 -12.38
C LEU A 83 5.97 13.97 -12.64
N LEU A 84 6.63 13.07 -11.88
CA LEU A 84 8.03 12.71 -12.12
C LEU A 84 8.19 11.99 -13.48
N ASP A 85 7.32 11.02 -13.78
CA ASP A 85 7.34 10.31 -15.07
C ASP A 85 7.19 11.27 -16.25
N GLN A 86 6.30 12.27 -16.13
CA GLN A 86 6.13 13.30 -17.14
C GLN A 86 7.36 14.22 -17.28
N ARG A 87 7.93 14.66 -16.15
CA ARG A 87 9.15 15.47 -16.13
C ARG A 87 10.33 14.76 -16.77
N GLU A 88 10.47 13.47 -16.52
CA GLU A 88 11.52 12.61 -17.07
C GLU A 88 11.19 12.15 -18.50
N ARG A 89 10.03 12.51 -19.04
CA ARG A 89 9.54 12.13 -20.38
C ARG A 89 9.58 10.62 -20.61
N ARG A 90 9.12 9.86 -19.60
CA ARG A 90 9.14 8.40 -19.68
C ARG A 90 8.07 7.89 -20.64
N ASP A 91 8.47 7.04 -21.57
CA ASP A 91 7.55 6.37 -22.50
C ASP A 91 6.65 5.37 -21.77
N ARG A 92 7.14 4.82 -20.65
CA ARG A 92 6.44 3.83 -19.83
C ARG A 92 6.35 4.33 -18.39
N PRO A 93 5.13 4.55 -17.86
CA PRO A 93 4.96 5.00 -16.50
C PRO A 93 5.38 3.88 -15.52
N ARG A 94 6.05 4.26 -14.43
CA ARG A 94 6.43 3.34 -13.36
C ARG A 94 5.21 2.67 -12.75
N HIS A 95 5.34 1.39 -12.41
CA HIS A 95 4.40 0.71 -11.54
C HIS A 95 4.50 1.23 -10.11
N LEU A 96 3.55 0.91 -9.25
CA LEU A 96 3.47 1.44 -7.89
C LEU A 96 3.64 0.31 -6.88
N LEU A 97 4.64 0.42 -6.01
CA LEU A 97 4.81 -0.43 -4.83
C LEU A 97 4.46 0.39 -3.59
N PHE A 98 3.35 0.04 -2.94
CA PHE A 98 2.94 0.64 -1.66
C PHE A 98 3.54 -0.15 -0.50
N LEU A 99 4.19 0.56 0.42
CA LEU A 99 4.77 0.01 1.64
C LEU A 99 4.33 0.85 2.85
N ASP A 100 4.14 0.22 4.00
CA ASP A 100 3.86 0.93 5.25
C ASP A 100 5.16 1.53 5.82
N ALA A 101 5.05 2.64 6.51
CA ALA A 101 6.19 3.44 6.98
C ALA A 101 6.97 2.78 8.14
N ASP A 102 6.37 1.81 8.84
CA ASP A 102 6.89 1.17 10.05
C ASP A 102 7.63 -0.16 9.81
N LEU A 103 7.87 -0.54 8.55
CA LEU A 103 8.56 -1.80 8.18
C LEU A 103 10.04 -1.81 8.60
N GLY A 104 10.68 -0.65 8.72
CA GLY A 104 12.10 -0.56 9.02
C GLY A 104 12.96 -1.32 7.98
N PRO A 105 14.04 -1.99 8.42
CA PRO A 105 14.94 -2.71 7.51
C PRO A 105 14.27 -3.85 6.73
N THR A 106 13.14 -4.40 7.24
CA THR A 106 12.45 -5.50 6.55
C THR A 106 11.82 -5.08 5.22
N ALA A 107 11.66 -3.77 4.96
CA ALA A 107 11.22 -3.27 3.65
C ALA A 107 12.09 -3.78 2.48
N ALA A 108 13.37 -4.14 2.73
CA ALA A 108 14.23 -4.81 1.74
C ALA A 108 13.68 -6.15 1.25
N MET A 109 12.78 -6.80 2.01
CA MET A 109 12.16 -8.08 1.64
C MET A 109 10.91 -7.91 0.77
N ALA A 110 10.58 -6.68 0.32
CA ALA A 110 9.42 -6.43 -0.53
C ALA A 110 9.63 -6.77 -2.01
N GLY A 111 10.86 -7.08 -2.44
CA GLY A 111 11.21 -7.40 -3.83
C GLY A 111 10.27 -8.41 -4.50
N PRO A 112 9.92 -9.55 -3.88
CA PRO A 112 9.02 -10.54 -4.49
C PRO A 112 7.64 -10.00 -4.88
N LEU A 113 7.17 -8.89 -4.28
CA LEU A 113 5.90 -8.26 -4.67
C LEU A 113 5.96 -7.65 -6.07
N THR A 114 7.11 -7.21 -6.53
CA THR A 114 7.25 -6.53 -7.82
C THR A 114 7.30 -7.51 -8.99
N GLU A 115 7.83 -8.68 -8.77
CA GLU A 115 8.17 -9.64 -9.82
C GLU A 115 6.94 -10.08 -10.66
N PRO A 116 5.79 -10.50 -10.11
CA PRO A 116 4.64 -10.88 -10.93
C PRO A 116 4.05 -9.70 -11.72
N VAL A 117 4.16 -8.47 -11.20
CA VAL A 117 3.68 -7.25 -11.86
C VAL A 117 4.60 -6.89 -13.03
N LEU A 118 5.90 -6.86 -12.83
CA LEU A 118 6.88 -6.56 -13.86
C LEU A 118 6.89 -7.62 -14.97
N ALA A 119 6.68 -8.88 -14.62
CA ALA A 119 6.55 -9.98 -15.57
C ALA A 119 5.19 -10.01 -16.31
N GLY A 120 4.29 -9.09 -16.03
CA GLY A 120 2.96 -9.04 -16.64
C GLY A 120 2.04 -10.21 -16.25
N ARG A 121 2.35 -10.93 -15.16
CA ARG A 121 1.55 -12.07 -14.67
C ARG A 121 0.45 -11.66 -13.70
N ALA A 122 0.58 -10.50 -13.04
CA ALA A 122 -0.41 -9.93 -12.14
C ALA A 122 -0.58 -8.44 -12.41
N ASP A 123 -1.77 -7.93 -12.15
CA ASP A 123 -2.08 -6.50 -12.19
C ASP A 123 -1.97 -5.87 -10.80
N MET A 124 -2.15 -6.69 -9.74
CA MET A 124 -1.86 -6.36 -8.35
C MET A 124 -1.31 -7.58 -7.61
N THR A 125 -0.26 -7.37 -6.81
CA THR A 125 0.19 -8.33 -5.80
C THR A 125 -0.14 -7.81 -4.40
N ILE A 126 -0.41 -8.73 -3.46
CA ILE A 126 -0.66 -8.45 -2.05
C ILE A 126 0.32 -9.30 -1.23
N ALA A 127 1.00 -8.68 -0.29
CA ALA A 127 1.88 -9.40 0.62
C ALA A 127 1.10 -10.34 1.54
N VAL A 128 1.62 -11.54 1.73
CA VAL A 128 1.25 -12.47 2.80
C VAL A 128 2.48 -12.70 3.66
N PHE A 129 2.43 -12.26 4.91
CA PHE A 129 3.55 -12.45 5.83
C PHE A 129 3.66 -13.89 6.25
N ALA A 130 4.88 -14.44 6.16
CA ALA A 130 5.17 -15.83 6.51
C ALA A 130 4.87 -16.14 8.00
N THR A 131 5.07 -15.15 8.87
CA THR A 131 4.78 -15.28 10.30
C THR A 131 3.55 -14.44 10.64
N THR A 132 2.38 -15.09 10.73
CA THR A 132 1.19 -14.48 11.31
C THR A 132 1.39 -14.39 12.83
N VAL A 133 1.87 -13.26 13.32
CA VAL A 133 1.73 -12.96 14.75
C VAL A 133 0.22 -12.93 15.03
N LYS A 134 -0.27 -13.87 15.83
CA LYS A 134 -1.66 -13.87 16.31
C LYS A 134 -1.86 -12.63 17.18
N LEU A 135 -2.17 -11.51 16.54
CA LEU A 135 -2.49 -10.25 17.19
C LEU A 135 -3.92 -10.33 17.69
N GLY A 136 -4.07 -10.43 19.01
CA GLY A 136 -5.37 -10.43 19.65
C GLY A 136 -6.21 -9.22 19.21
N GLY A 137 -7.45 -9.45 18.78
CA GLY A 137 -8.43 -8.43 18.47
C GLY A 137 -8.56 -7.97 17.00
N HIS A 138 -7.70 -8.41 16.08
CA HIS A 138 -7.83 -8.12 14.64
C HIS A 138 -8.81 -9.05 13.91
N GLY A 139 -9.24 -10.14 14.54
CA GLY A 139 -10.06 -11.17 13.89
C GLY A 139 -11.37 -10.67 13.28
N LEU A 140 -12.08 -9.74 13.94
CA LEU A 140 -13.36 -9.24 13.43
C LEU A 140 -13.20 -8.38 12.18
N VAL A 141 -12.24 -7.45 12.16
CA VAL A 141 -12.03 -6.56 10.99
C VAL A 141 -11.50 -7.34 9.81
N VAL A 142 -10.53 -8.24 10.04
CA VAL A 142 -9.98 -9.14 9.02
C VAL A 142 -11.07 -10.08 8.50
N GLY A 143 -11.88 -10.67 9.40
CA GLY A 143 -13.00 -11.53 9.05
C GLY A 143 -14.05 -10.81 8.20
N LEU A 144 -14.45 -9.60 8.60
CA LEU A 144 -15.41 -8.77 7.84
C LEU A 144 -14.87 -8.43 6.45
N SER A 145 -13.61 -8.00 6.35
CA SER A 145 -12.98 -7.68 5.07
C SER A 145 -12.90 -8.90 4.16
N GLY A 146 -12.39 -10.03 4.67
CA GLY A 146 -12.29 -11.28 3.91
C GLY A 146 -13.64 -11.81 3.44
N ALA A 147 -14.66 -11.82 4.32
CA ALA A 147 -16.01 -12.23 3.97
C ALA A 147 -16.65 -11.30 2.93
N GLY A 148 -16.43 -9.98 3.06
CA GLY A 148 -16.91 -9.01 2.10
C GLY A 148 -16.28 -9.16 0.73
N ILE A 149 -14.95 -9.34 0.65
CA ILE A 149 -14.25 -9.59 -0.61
C ILE A 149 -14.76 -10.88 -1.25
N ARG A 150 -14.87 -11.97 -0.48
CA ARG A 150 -15.39 -13.24 -0.98
C ARG A 150 -16.81 -13.11 -1.52
N ARG A 151 -17.70 -12.42 -0.78
CA ARG A 151 -19.08 -12.19 -1.23
C ARG A 151 -19.14 -11.38 -2.52
N ALA A 152 -18.28 -10.36 -2.66
CA ALA A 152 -18.28 -9.44 -3.80
C ALA A 152 -17.66 -10.04 -5.07
N THR A 153 -16.70 -10.98 -4.93
CA THR A 153 -15.82 -11.40 -6.03
C THR A 153 -15.63 -12.91 -6.14
N GLY A 154 -16.06 -13.70 -5.15
CA GLY A 154 -15.78 -15.14 -5.05
C GLY A 154 -14.37 -15.47 -4.54
N TRP A 155 -13.44 -14.49 -4.48
CA TRP A 155 -12.06 -14.70 -4.05
C TRP A 155 -11.90 -14.59 -2.54
N GLN A 156 -11.09 -15.49 -1.93
CA GLN A 156 -10.81 -15.52 -0.51
C GLN A 156 -9.35 -15.14 -0.24
N PRO A 157 -9.05 -13.90 0.19
CA PRO A 157 -7.69 -13.49 0.53
C PRO A 157 -7.23 -14.06 1.87
N ALA A 158 -5.93 -14.38 1.97
CA ALA A 158 -5.31 -14.79 3.23
C ALA A 158 -5.10 -13.60 4.18
N GLN A 159 -4.68 -12.45 3.63
CA GLN A 159 -4.44 -11.22 4.41
C GLN A 159 -5.10 -10.00 3.76
N PRO A 160 -6.43 -9.85 3.85
CA PRO A 160 -7.21 -8.85 3.11
C PRO A 160 -6.86 -7.40 3.41
N LEU A 161 -6.34 -7.12 4.60
CA LEU A 161 -5.99 -5.77 5.07
C LEU A 161 -4.49 -5.47 4.97
N ASN A 162 -3.71 -6.34 4.31
CA ASN A 162 -2.30 -6.08 4.13
C ASN A 162 -2.10 -4.90 3.17
N GLY A 163 -1.36 -3.87 3.64
CA GLY A 163 -1.11 -2.64 2.89
C GLY A 163 0.05 -2.72 1.91
N GLN A 164 0.90 -3.77 2.00
CA GLN A 164 2.04 -3.97 1.13
C GLN A 164 1.56 -4.56 -0.19
N ARG A 165 1.54 -3.75 -1.24
CA ARG A 165 0.95 -4.10 -2.55
C ARG A 165 1.75 -3.50 -3.68
N CYS A 166 1.98 -4.28 -4.74
CA CYS A 166 2.47 -3.74 -5.99
C CYS A 166 1.34 -3.76 -7.02
N LEU A 167 1.17 -2.66 -7.74
CA LEU A 167 0.14 -2.52 -8.77
C LEU A 167 0.75 -2.03 -10.09
N THR A 168 0.22 -2.52 -11.22
CA THR A 168 0.46 -1.83 -12.49
C THR A 168 -0.11 -0.40 -12.41
N ARG A 169 0.48 0.54 -13.15
CA ARG A 169 -0.07 1.90 -13.25
C ARG A 169 -1.52 1.86 -13.71
N ALA A 170 -1.82 1.04 -14.70
CA ALA A 170 -3.17 0.91 -15.25
C ALA A 170 -4.17 0.39 -14.20
N ALA A 171 -3.79 -0.61 -13.39
CA ALA A 171 -4.64 -1.12 -12.31
C ALA A 171 -4.93 -0.04 -11.26
N PHE A 172 -3.90 0.74 -10.87
CA PHE A 172 -4.09 1.83 -9.92
C PHE A 172 -5.07 2.90 -10.46
N GLU A 173 -4.88 3.35 -11.71
CA GLU A 173 -5.79 4.33 -12.33
C GLU A 173 -7.21 3.78 -12.47
N ALA A 174 -7.35 2.49 -12.77
CA ALA A 174 -8.66 1.84 -12.84
C ALA A 174 -9.39 1.77 -11.48
N ALA A 175 -8.66 1.78 -10.36
CA ALA A 175 -9.23 1.73 -9.02
C ALA A 175 -9.61 3.10 -8.45
N ARG A 176 -9.24 4.20 -9.11
CA ARG A 176 -9.52 5.55 -8.63
C ARG A 176 -10.99 5.94 -8.82
N PRO A 177 -11.57 6.79 -7.92
CA PRO A 177 -10.97 7.29 -6.69
C PRO A 177 -10.87 6.20 -5.60
N LEU A 178 -9.79 6.22 -4.83
CA LEU A 178 -9.59 5.23 -3.77
C LEU A 178 -10.57 5.42 -2.61
N ALA A 179 -10.94 4.33 -1.96
CA ALA A 179 -11.73 4.38 -0.74
C ALA A 179 -10.97 5.12 0.38
N ARG A 180 -11.72 5.81 1.22
CA ARG A 180 -11.15 6.57 2.34
C ARG A 180 -10.74 5.66 3.48
N GLY A 181 -9.77 6.12 4.27
CA GLY A 181 -9.35 5.50 5.51
C GLY A 181 -8.80 4.08 5.33
N TRP A 182 -9.10 3.22 6.27
CA TRP A 182 -8.66 1.83 6.36
C TRP A 182 -9.47 0.85 5.50
N GLY A 183 -10.47 1.34 4.77
CA GLY A 183 -11.22 0.53 3.82
C GLY A 183 -10.52 0.40 2.46
N VAL A 184 -9.42 1.11 2.23
CA VAL A 184 -8.74 1.18 0.93
C VAL A 184 -8.26 -0.19 0.44
N GLU A 185 -7.70 -1.01 1.32
CA GLU A 185 -7.20 -2.34 0.97
C GLU A 185 -8.32 -3.29 0.53
N THR A 186 -9.45 -3.28 1.28
CA THR A 186 -10.65 -4.06 0.95
C THR A 186 -11.23 -3.61 -0.39
N ALA A 187 -11.38 -2.30 -0.55
CA ALA A 187 -11.94 -1.69 -1.76
C ALA A 187 -11.10 -1.99 -3.00
N LEU A 188 -9.78 -1.80 -2.94
CA LEU A 188 -8.87 -2.12 -4.04
C LEU A 188 -9.03 -3.56 -4.51
N SER A 189 -9.08 -4.51 -3.57
CA SER A 189 -9.23 -5.93 -3.92
C SER A 189 -10.55 -6.18 -4.66
N ILE A 190 -11.66 -5.62 -4.17
CA ILE A 190 -12.98 -5.79 -4.81
C ILE A 190 -13.03 -5.11 -6.18
N ASP A 191 -12.59 -3.85 -6.25
CA ASP A 191 -12.72 -3.03 -7.46
C ASP A 191 -11.90 -3.60 -8.61
N LEU A 192 -10.68 -4.07 -8.34
CA LEU A 192 -9.81 -4.66 -9.36
C LEU A 192 -10.31 -6.02 -9.83
N LEU A 193 -10.70 -6.91 -8.90
CA LEU A 193 -11.24 -8.22 -9.24
C LEU A 193 -12.53 -8.13 -10.06
N ARG A 194 -13.44 -7.21 -9.71
CA ARG A 194 -14.67 -6.97 -10.48
C ARG A 194 -14.43 -6.43 -11.88
N LYS A 195 -13.30 -5.79 -12.09
CA LYS A 195 -12.84 -5.34 -13.42
C LYS A 195 -12.10 -6.43 -14.20
N GLY A 196 -12.03 -7.66 -13.67
CA GLY A 196 -11.35 -8.78 -14.29
C GLY A 196 -9.82 -8.69 -14.24
N LEU A 197 -9.27 -7.83 -13.37
CA LEU A 197 -7.82 -7.71 -13.21
C LEU A 197 -7.28 -8.84 -12.32
N ARG A 198 -6.04 -9.24 -12.59
CA ARG A 198 -5.39 -10.38 -11.91
C ARG A 198 -4.77 -9.92 -10.60
N VAL A 199 -5.32 -10.41 -9.49
CA VAL A 199 -4.82 -10.17 -8.14
C VAL A 199 -4.19 -11.44 -7.60
N THR A 200 -2.95 -11.35 -7.10
CA THR A 200 -2.19 -12.50 -6.60
C THR A 200 -1.58 -12.20 -5.24
N GLU A 201 -1.63 -13.17 -4.33
CA GLU A 201 -0.94 -13.09 -3.04
C GLU A 201 0.48 -13.63 -3.16
N VAL A 202 1.44 -12.93 -2.54
CA VAL A 202 2.87 -13.27 -2.57
C VAL A 202 3.40 -13.37 -1.15
N LYS A 203 4.01 -14.50 -0.80
CA LYS A 203 4.64 -14.69 0.52
C LYS A 203 5.91 -13.85 0.61
N VAL A 204 6.05 -13.10 1.69
CA VAL A 204 7.19 -12.20 1.95
C VAL A 204 7.58 -12.24 3.44
N GLU A 205 8.85 -12.00 3.72
CA GLU A 205 9.39 -11.95 5.08
C GLU A 205 9.42 -10.51 5.62
N LEU A 206 8.28 -9.83 5.53
CA LEU A 206 8.10 -8.50 6.08
C LEU A 206 7.61 -8.58 7.53
N ALA A 207 8.01 -7.64 8.36
CA ALA A 207 7.58 -7.53 9.74
C ALA A 207 7.06 -6.14 10.06
N HIS A 208 5.86 -6.07 10.62
CA HIS A 208 5.30 -4.84 11.18
C HIS A 208 5.65 -4.68 12.65
N ARG A 209 5.53 -3.44 13.12
CA ARG A 209 5.49 -3.17 14.55
C ARG A 209 4.29 -3.88 15.19
N ALA A 210 4.51 -4.60 16.28
CA ALA A 210 3.43 -5.17 17.08
C ALA A 210 2.53 -4.03 17.60
N THR A 211 1.27 -4.02 17.18
CA THR A 211 0.29 -3.02 17.65
C THR A 211 -0.04 -3.31 19.11
N GLY A 212 0.15 -2.35 20.01
CA GLY A 212 -0.14 -2.51 21.43
C GLY A 212 -1.62 -2.81 21.72
N THR A 213 -1.92 -3.24 22.96
CA THR A 213 -3.27 -3.59 23.44
C THR A 213 -4.01 -2.43 24.10
N GLY A 214 -3.42 -1.23 24.19
CA GLY A 214 -3.95 -0.09 24.90
C GLY A 214 -5.22 0.53 24.29
N MET A 215 -5.83 1.48 25.02
CA MET A 215 -7.08 2.16 24.65
C MET A 215 -7.01 2.86 23.27
N ARG A 216 -5.85 3.44 22.91
CA ARG A 216 -5.61 4.01 21.58
C ARG A 216 -5.70 2.95 20.45
N ALA A 217 -5.22 1.74 20.73
CA ALA A 217 -5.32 0.63 19.78
C ALA A 217 -6.76 0.14 19.60
N GLN A 218 -7.59 0.21 20.64
CA GLN A 218 -9.01 -0.15 20.55
C GLN A 218 -9.80 0.90 19.73
N LEU A 219 -9.55 2.18 19.94
CA LEU A 219 -10.16 3.27 19.16
C LEU A 219 -9.75 3.18 17.68
N HIS A 220 -8.50 2.87 17.42
CA HIS A 220 -7.98 2.63 16.08
C HIS A 220 -8.72 1.47 15.38
N ARG A 221 -8.94 0.35 16.08
CA ARG A 221 -9.70 -0.80 15.55
C ARG A 221 -11.16 -0.48 15.25
N ALA A 222 -11.80 0.34 16.09
CA ALA A 222 -13.17 0.79 15.84
C ALA A 222 -13.27 1.63 14.56
N HIS A 223 -12.31 2.54 14.33
CA HIS A 223 -12.24 3.31 13.08
C HIS A 223 -11.97 2.40 11.87
N GLN A 224 -11.08 1.42 11.99
CA GLN A 224 -10.83 0.45 10.93
C GLN A 224 -12.10 -0.32 10.55
N LEU A 225 -12.85 -0.81 11.56
CA LEU A 225 -14.11 -1.54 11.33
C LEU A 225 -15.13 -0.67 10.58
N THR A 226 -15.26 0.59 10.99
CA THR A 226 -16.19 1.54 10.36
C THR A 226 -15.78 1.81 8.90
N ASP A 227 -14.50 2.02 8.62
CA ASP A 227 -14.02 2.31 7.28
C ASP A 227 -14.15 1.10 6.35
N VAL A 228 -13.86 -0.12 6.84
CA VAL A 228 -14.09 -1.36 6.09
C VAL A 228 -15.58 -1.56 5.82
N ALA A 229 -16.45 -1.36 6.83
CA ALA A 229 -17.89 -1.47 6.65
C ALA A 229 -18.43 -0.48 5.61
N ARG A 230 -17.95 0.78 5.62
CA ARG A 230 -18.30 1.78 4.59
C ARG A 230 -17.82 1.37 3.19
N ALA A 231 -16.59 0.87 3.08
CA ALA A 231 -16.05 0.40 1.81
C ALA A 231 -16.88 -0.75 1.24
N LEU A 232 -17.35 -1.67 2.09
CA LEU A 232 -18.23 -2.78 1.72
C LEU A 232 -19.63 -2.30 1.35
N ALA A 233 -20.23 -1.40 2.13
CA ALA A 233 -21.59 -0.89 1.90
C ALA A 233 -21.78 -0.25 0.51
N THR A 234 -20.70 0.27 -0.08
CA THR A 234 -20.72 0.84 -1.44
C THR A 234 -20.40 -0.19 -2.53
N ARG A 235 -20.06 -1.43 -2.15
CA ARG A 235 -19.57 -2.50 -3.06
C ARG A 235 -20.33 -3.82 -2.92
N LEU A 236 -21.27 -3.96 -2.02
CA LEU A 236 -22.15 -5.13 -1.86
C LEU A 236 -23.58 -4.79 -2.25
#